data_88612c1582a78aa35aeed508add5cad7
#
_entry.id   88612c1582a78aa35aeed508add5cad7
#
_cell.length_a   1.000
_cell.length_b   1.000
_cell.length_c   1.000
_cell.angle_alpha   90.00
_cell.angle_beta   90.00
_cell.angle_gamma   90.00
#
_symmetry.space_group_name_H-M   'P 1'
#
loop_
_entity.id
_entity.type
_entity.pdbx_description
1 polymer ?
#
loop_
_entity_poly.entity_id
_entity_poly.type
_entity_poly.pdbx_seq_one_letter_code
_entity_poly.pdbx_strand_id
1 'polypeptide(L)'
;MKISLNVIPECPIEEIVQIVKHAENLGYQRCWVYDEGLATRDVHIVMTAIALETSQMEIGPGITNPYTRHPAQTAAAIMTLDELSNGRAFLGIGAGGSLTLDPLEIKREKPLTAVRDTIEITRKLLTGERVSHEGLIASIESAQIDYTRQDIEIWLAGRGPKMLALGGELADGVMLDFNYKPELGEYIQNIRHSRKTKVCYSTAIVTDEQDLEFVRPHMTYRLVDAPPRVKESIGITPEEVDRIRSALSSGLESAARHVEDQWIAPFIIQGTASECREEIREICDKNEVDEFLIPMFDMPDPKKYLDQIASILLPD
;
A
#
# COMPACT_ATOMS: atom_id res chain seq x y z
N MET A 1 -5.34 -17.30 -1.91
CA MET A 1 -4.91 -15.96 -1.45
C MET A 1 -3.58 -15.62 -2.11
N LYS A 2 -3.45 -14.43 -2.70
CA LYS A 2 -2.20 -13.95 -3.32
C LYS A 2 -1.24 -13.48 -2.22
N ILE A 3 0.06 -13.75 -2.38
CA ILE A 3 1.11 -13.25 -1.47
C ILE A 3 1.94 -12.22 -2.22
N SER A 4 2.10 -11.05 -1.61
CA SER A 4 2.68 -9.86 -2.22
C SER A 4 3.70 -9.20 -1.30
N LEU A 5 4.56 -8.36 -1.90
CA LEU A 5 5.46 -7.49 -1.15
C LEU A 5 5.22 -6.03 -1.53
N ASN A 6 5.53 -5.11 -0.61
CA ASN A 6 5.55 -3.68 -0.87
C ASN A 6 6.94 -3.13 -0.59
N VAL A 7 7.64 -2.65 -1.63
CA VAL A 7 9.01 -2.16 -1.51
C VAL A 7 9.06 -0.64 -1.41
N ILE A 8 9.88 -0.14 -0.49
CA ILE A 8 10.20 1.28 -0.35
C ILE A 8 11.46 1.55 -1.16
N PRO A 9 11.44 2.39 -2.22
CA PRO A 9 12.58 2.58 -3.10
C PRO A 9 13.64 3.55 -2.53
N GLU A 10 14.19 3.23 -1.36
CA GLU A 10 15.23 4.01 -0.66
C GLU A 10 16.65 3.59 -1.05
N CYS A 11 16.87 2.32 -1.41
CA CYS A 11 18.17 1.82 -1.88
C CYS A 11 18.33 1.98 -3.41
N PRO A 12 19.54 1.78 -4.00
CA PRO A 12 19.76 1.82 -5.45
C PRO A 12 18.80 0.93 -6.23
N ILE A 13 18.40 1.36 -7.44
CA ILE A 13 17.42 0.64 -8.29
C ILE A 13 17.85 -0.80 -8.54
N GLU A 14 19.15 -1.04 -8.75
CA GLU A 14 19.68 -2.38 -8.97
C GLU A 14 19.43 -3.31 -7.78
N GLU A 15 19.59 -2.81 -6.54
CA GLU A 15 19.30 -3.57 -5.33
C GLU A 15 17.81 -3.87 -5.19
N ILE A 16 16.94 -2.88 -5.46
CA ILE A 16 15.49 -3.07 -5.47
C ILE A 16 15.09 -4.19 -6.45
N VAL A 17 15.63 -4.12 -7.66
CA VAL A 17 15.38 -5.13 -8.69
C VAL A 17 15.82 -6.52 -8.23
N GLN A 18 16.99 -6.63 -7.57
CA GLN A 18 17.48 -7.92 -7.04
C GLN A 18 16.61 -8.47 -5.90
N ILE A 19 16.05 -7.60 -5.08
CA ILE A 19 15.09 -7.99 -4.03
C ILE A 19 13.81 -8.53 -4.67
N VAL A 20 13.23 -7.83 -5.65
CA VAL A 20 11.98 -8.23 -6.30
C VAL A 20 12.15 -9.50 -7.15
N LYS A 21 13.29 -9.65 -7.85
CA LYS A 21 13.62 -10.91 -8.55
C LYS A 21 13.74 -12.08 -7.59
N HIS A 22 14.33 -11.87 -6.43
CA HIS A 22 14.40 -12.89 -5.39
C HIS A 22 13.00 -13.30 -4.90
N ALA A 23 12.13 -12.31 -4.64
CA ALA A 23 10.75 -12.55 -4.26
C ALA A 23 9.96 -13.31 -5.35
N GLU A 24 10.13 -12.95 -6.64
CA GLU A 24 9.51 -13.69 -7.75
C GLU A 24 9.94 -15.17 -7.77
N ASN A 25 11.23 -15.43 -7.56
CA ASN A 25 11.75 -16.80 -7.51
C ASN A 25 11.22 -17.61 -6.30
N LEU A 26 10.88 -16.95 -5.21
CA LEU A 26 10.23 -17.56 -4.04
C LEU A 26 8.73 -17.83 -4.25
N GLY A 27 8.11 -17.24 -5.28
CA GLY A 27 6.69 -17.41 -5.57
C GLY A 27 5.79 -16.26 -5.10
N TYR A 28 6.36 -15.11 -4.68
CA TYR A 28 5.56 -13.90 -4.51
C TYR A 28 4.97 -13.47 -5.85
N GLN A 29 3.73 -13.03 -5.84
CA GLN A 29 2.94 -12.84 -7.08
C GLN A 29 2.78 -11.38 -7.48
N ARG A 30 2.91 -10.43 -6.53
CA ARG A 30 2.71 -9.00 -6.79
C ARG A 30 3.72 -8.16 -6.01
N CYS A 31 4.26 -7.14 -6.68
CA CYS A 31 5.11 -6.12 -6.10
C CYS A 31 4.40 -4.76 -6.14
N TRP A 32 4.13 -4.21 -4.98
CA TRP A 32 3.69 -2.85 -4.78
C TRP A 32 4.93 -1.98 -4.56
N VAL A 33 4.99 -0.79 -5.18
CA VAL A 33 6.12 0.12 -5.04
C VAL A 33 5.64 1.43 -4.42
N TYR A 34 6.18 1.81 -3.27
CA TYR A 34 5.84 3.08 -2.61
C TYR A 34 6.14 4.28 -3.50
N ASP A 35 5.23 5.27 -3.48
CA ASP A 35 5.40 6.59 -4.09
C ASP A 35 5.41 7.66 -2.98
N GLU A 36 6.57 7.86 -2.37
CA GLU A 36 6.78 8.81 -1.27
C GLU A 36 7.43 10.12 -1.76
N GLY A 37 7.21 10.47 -3.03
CA GLY A 37 7.66 11.72 -3.62
C GLY A 37 9.18 11.88 -3.56
N LEU A 38 9.67 12.96 -2.92
CA LEU A 38 11.11 13.24 -2.83
C LEU A 38 11.85 12.42 -1.79
N ALA A 39 11.14 11.68 -0.93
CA ALA A 39 11.76 10.81 0.07
C ALA A 39 12.31 9.51 -0.55
N THR A 40 11.82 9.13 -1.71
CA THR A 40 12.22 7.90 -2.41
C THR A 40 12.57 8.18 -3.87
N ARG A 41 13.03 7.15 -4.57
CA ARG A 41 13.21 7.21 -6.04
C ARG A 41 11.86 7.27 -6.73
N ASP A 42 11.81 7.85 -7.93
CA ASP A 42 10.59 7.96 -8.74
C ASP A 42 9.97 6.59 -8.98
N VAL A 43 8.71 6.44 -8.58
CA VAL A 43 7.97 5.18 -8.61
C VAL A 43 7.86 4.59 -10.01
N HIS A 44 7.66 5.44 -11.05
CA HIS A 44 7.50 4.95 -12.42
C HIS A 44 8.81 4.41 -13.01
N ILE A 45 9.94 5.04 -12.67
CA ILE A 45 11.27 4.56 -13.08
C ILE A 45 11.59 3.24 -12.40
N VAL A 46 11.32 3.12 -11.10
CA VAL A 46 11.53 1.88 -10.34
C VAL A 46 10.66 0.74 -10.87
N MET A 47 9.35 0.98 -11.08
CA MET A 47 8.44 -0.02 -11.64
C MET A 47 8.89 -0.46 -13.04
N THR A 48 9.38 0.46 -13.87
CA THR A 48 9.91 0.13 -15.21
C THR A 48 11.11 -0.82 -15.10
N ALA A 49 12.06 -0.53 -14.20
CA ALA A 49 13.24 -1.38 -13.99
C ALA A 49 12.84 -2.80 -13.50
N ILE A 50 11.89 -2.89 -12.57
CA ILE A 50 11.34 -4.17 -12.09
C ILE A 50 10.66 -4.94 -13.24
N ALA A 51 9.85 -4.25 -14.07
CA ALA A 51 9.12 -4.87 -15.17
C ALA A 51 10.02 -5.52 -16.20
N LEU A 52 11.17 -4.89 -16.50
CA LEU A 52 12.16 -5.41 -17.47
C LEU A 52 12.93 -6.63 -16.95
N GLU A 53 13.04 -6.79 -15.65
CA GLU A 53 13.85 -7.83 -15.01
C GLU A 53 13.05 -8.97 -14.39
N THR A 54 11.71 -8.87 -14.39
CA THR A 54 10.77 -9.90 -13.90
C THR A 54 9.89 -10.41 -15.03
N SER A 55 9.27 -11.57 -14.85
CA SER A 55 8.46 -12.22 -15.91
C SER A 55 7.03 -12.57 -15.51
N GLN A 56 6.76 -12.74 -14.21
CA GLN A 56 5.46 -13.15 -13.67
C GLN A 56 4.92 -12.14 -12.64
N MET A 57 5.81 -11.37 -12.01
CA MET A 57 5.45 -10.42 -10.97
C MET A 57 4.49 -9.35 -11.49
N GLU A 58 3.31 -9.23 -10.89
CA GLU A 58 2.44 -8.08 -11.11
C GLU A 58 3.06 -6.85 -10.44
N ILE A 59 2.93 -5.67 -11.06
CA ILE A 59 3.66 -4.46 -10.63
C ILE A 59 2.74 -3.27 -10.64
N GLY A 60 2.75 -2.50 -9.56
CA GLY A 60 1.99 -1.26 -9.48
C GLY A 60 2.44 -0.37 -8.31
N PRO A 61 2.00 0.90 -8.29
CA PRO A 61 2.31 1.78 -7.17
C PRO A 61 1.57 1.33 -5.89
N GLY A 62 2.26 1.38 -4.79
CA GLY A 62 1.74 0.96 -3.49
C GLY A 62 1.82 2.01 -2.39
N ILE A 63 1.24 3.16 -2.60
CA ILE A 63 0.29 3.71 -3.58
C ILE A 63 0.72 5.08 -4.08
N THR A 64 0.28 5.46 -5.31
CA THR A 64 0.41 6.85 -5.77
C THR A 64 -0.79 7.72 -5.32
N ASN A 65 -0.81 8.99 -5.71
CA ASN A 65 -1.78 9.98 -5.26
C ASN A 65 -2.28 10.86 -6.42
N PRO A 66 -3.44 11.56 -6.25
CA PRO A 66 -4.04 12.38 -7.31
C PRO A 66 -3.43 13.78 -7.47
N TYR A 67 -2.43 14.18 -6.64
CA TYR A 67 -1.99 15.58 -6.56
C TYR A 67 -0.66 15.85 -7.23
N THR A 68 0.28 14.91 -7.18
CA THR A 68 1.63 15.06 -7.74
C THR A 68 1.67 14.91 -9.26
N ARG A 69 0.65 14.24 -9.84
CA ARG A 69 0.48 14.07 -11.29
C ARG A 69 -0.99 14.21 -11.66
N HIS A 70 -1.25 14.73 -12.84
CA HIS A 70 -2.62 14.71 -13.38
C HIS A 70 -3.09 13.26 -13.56
N PRO A 71 -4.32 12.88 -13.14
CA PRO A 71 -4.82 11.50 -13.23
C PRO A 71 -4.67 10.84 -14.60
N ALA A 72 -4.87 11.58 -15.69
CA ALA A 72 -4.67 11.06 -17.05
C ALA A 72 -3.21 10.70 -17.33
N GLN A 73 -2.24 11.43 -16.76
CA GLN A 73 -0.83 11.10 -16.89
C GLN A 73 -0.44 9.87 -16.06
N THR A 74 -1.05 9.71 -14.89
CA THR A 74 -0.91 8.49 -14.09
C THR A 74 -1.50 7.29 -14.84
N ALA A 75 -2.69 7.42 -15.40
CA ALA A 75 -3.32 6.39 -16.23
C ALA A 75 -2.43 6.00 -17.43
N ALA A 76 -1.90 6.98 -18.18
CA ALA A 76 -1.00 6.72 -19.30
C ALA A 76 0.27 5.99 -18.88
N ALA A 77 0.87 6.35 -17.74
CA ALA A 77 2.07 5.68 -17.23
C ALA A 77 1.79 4.20 -16.87
N ILE A 78 0.65 3.92 -16.23
CA ILE A 78 0.26 2.54 -15.87
C ILE A 78 -0.05 1.71 -17.12
N MET A 79 -0.75 2.28 -18.11
CA MET A 79 -1.05 1.59 -19.37
C MET A 79 0.22 1.30 -20.18
N THR A 80 1.18 2.23 -20.16
CA THR A 80 2.51 2.00 -20.78
C THR A 80 3.31 0.93 -20.03
N LEU A 81 3.25 0.92 -18.70
CA LEU A 81 3.86 -0.14 -17.88
C LEU A 81 3.20 -1.50 -18.16
N ASP A 82 1.89 -1.53 -18.36
CA ASP A 82 1.15 -2.74 -18.70
C ASP A 82 1.59 -3.34 -20.05
N GLU A 83 1.70 -2.49 -21.07
CA GLU A 83 2.25 -2.88 -22.38
C GLU A 83 3.68 -3.42 -22.25
N LEU A 84 4.57 -2.66 -21.56
CA LEU A 84 5.97 -3.05 -21.36
C LEU A 84 6.12 -4.37 -20.58
N SER A 85 5.27 -4.61 -19.62
CA SER A 85 5.31 -5.79 -18.74
C SER A 85 4.51 -6.98 -19.28
N ASN A 86 3.92 -6.89 -20.47
CA ASN A 86 3.03 -7.90 -21.05
C ASN A 86 1.80 -8.21 -20.15
N GLY A 87 1.10 -7.17 -19.71
CA GLY A 87 -0.18 -7.30 -19.02
C GLY A 87 -0.07 -7.55 -17.51
N ARG A 88 1.01 -7.08 -16.85
CA ARG A 88 1.24 -7.29 -15.41
C ARG A 88 1.06 -6.03 -14.55
N ALA A 89 0.65 -4.90 -15.13
CA ALA A 89 0.49 -3.68 -14.36
C ALA A 89 -0.87 -3.60 -13.67
N PHE A 90 -0.89 -2.88 -12.53
CA PHE A 90 -2.10 -2.44 -11.85
C PHE A 90 -1.90 -1.02 -11.31
N LEU A 91 -2.98 -0.32 -10.97
CA LEU A 91 -2.93 0.99 -10.34
C LEU A 91 -3.31 0.90 -8.86
N GLY A 92 -2.40 1.26 -7.95
CA GLY A 92 -2.74 1.54 -6.56
C GLY A 92 -2.83 3.04 -6.33
N ILE A 93 -3.94 3.51 -5.77
CA ILE A 93 -4.22 4.94 -5.54
C ILE A 93 -4.67 5.21 -4.11
N GLY A 94 -4.30 6.34 -3.55
CA GLY A 94 -4.76 6.81 -2.25
C GLY A 94 -4.77 8.31 -2.16
N ALA A 95 -5.03 8.83 -0.97
CA ALA A 95 -5.19 10.26 -0.73
C ALA A 95 -3.88 11.08 -0.68
N GLY A 96 -2.73 10.42 -0.78
CA GLY A 96 -1.42 11.04 -0.56
C GLY A 96 -1.12 11.27 0.91
N GLY A 97 0.14 11.08 1.30
CA GLY A 97 0.66 11.30 2.65
C GLY A 97 1.35 12.66 2.80
N SER A 98 1.58 13.08 4.06
CA SER A 98 2.30 14.31 4.37
C SER A 98 3.76 14.25 3.89
N LEU A 99 4.43 13.09 4.00
CA LEU A 99 5.80 12.90 3.49
C LEU A 99 5.94 13.21 2.00
N THR A 100 4.89 12.91 1.21
CA THR A 100 4.87 13.16 -0.23
C THR A 100 4.49 14.61 -0.58
N LEU A 101 3.48 15.15 0.09
CA LEU A 101 2.84 16.41 -0.34
C LEU A 101 3.44 17.65 0.32
N ASP A 102 3.80 17.59 1.61
CA ASP A 102 4.28 18.76 2.36
C ASP A 102 5.59 19.35 1.80
N PRO A 103 6.62 18.54 1.40
CA PRO A 103 7.84 19.07 0.80
C PRO A 103 7.62 19.77 -0.55
N LEU A 104 6.52 19.46 -1.24
CA LEU A 104 6.12 20.07 -2.50
C LEU A 104 5.16 21.26 -2.32
N GLU A 105 4.84 21.61 -1.06
CA GLU A 105 3.84 22.64 -0.72
C GLU A 105 2.43 22.36 -1.34
N ILE A 106 2.13 21.09 -1.60
CA ILE A 106 0.85 20.67 -2.18
C ILE A 106 -0.17 20.43 -1.06
N LYS A 107 -1.27 21.16 -1.12
CA LYS A 107 -2.39 20.99 -0.19
C LYS A 107 -3.26 19.81 -0.60
N ARG A 108 -3.52 18.90 0.34
CA ARG A 108 -4.46 17.78 0.15
C ARG A 108 -5.91 18.26 0.26
N GLU A 109 -6.44 18.81 -0.82
CA GLU A 109 -7.80 19.34 -0.88
C GLU A 109 -8.79 18.27 -1.36
N LYS A 110 -9.95 18.15 -0.68
CA LYS A 110 -11.05 17.26 -1.06
C LYS A 110 -10.59 15.82 -1.43
N PRO A 111 -9.86 15.11 -0.56
CA PRO A 111 -9.19 13.85 -0.92
C PRO A 111 -10.13 12.76 -1.45
N LEU A 112 -11.36 12.66 -0.95
CA LEU A 112 -12.36 11.72 -1.49
C LEU A 112 -12.71 12.03 -2.95
N THR A 113 -12.90 13.31 -3.27
CA THR A 113 -13.22 13.75 -4.63
C THR A 113 -12.03 13.55 -5.56
N ALA A 114 -10.82 13.90 -5.12
CA ALA A 114 -9.61 13.75 -5.92
C ALA A 114 -9.34 12.29 -6.29
N VAL A 115 -9.51 11.38 -5.33
CA VAL A 115 -9.36 9.93 -5.58
C VAL A 115 -10.48 9.42 -6.50
N ARG A 116 -11.73 9.86 -6.29
CA ARG A 116 -12.86 9.53 -7.19
C ARG A 116 -12.57 9.95 -8.63
N ASP A 117 -12.24 11.23 -8.85
CA ASP A 117 -11.92 11.75 -10.19
C ASP A 117 -10.81 10.94 -10.86
N THR A 118 -9.77 10.54 -10.09
CA THR A 118 -8.67 9.72 -10.61
C THR A 118 -9.14 8.35 -11.06
N ILE A 119 -9.93 7.65 -10.25
CA ILE A 119 -10.45 6.32 -10.61
C ILE A 119 -11.36 6.43 -11.84
N GLU A 120 -12.27 7.39 -11.85
CA GLU A 120 -13.23 7.58 -12.96
C GLU A 120 -12.54 7.98 -14.27
N ILE A 121 -11.56 8.88 -14.23
CA ILE A 121 -10.73 9.23 -15.41
C ILE A 121 -9.98 8.00 -15.91
N THR A 122 -9.32 7.26 -15.02
CA THR A 122 -8.57 6.05 -15.40
C THR A 122 -9.51 5.01 -16.03
N ARG A 123 -10.67 4.74 -15.42
CA ARG A 123 -11.66 3.79 -15.97
C ARG A 123 -12.13 4.19 -17.36
N LYS A 124 -12.41 5.48 -17.61
CA LYS A 124 -12.78 5.98 -18.92
C LYS A 124 -11.67 5.79 -19.94
N LEU A 125 -10.43 6.12 -19.60
CA LEU A 125 -9.28 5.94 -20.50
C LEU A 125 -8.98 4.48 -20.82
N LEU A 126 -9.24 3.55 -19.87
CA LEU A 126 -9.11 2.10 -20.06
C LEU A 126 -10.04 1.54 -21.16
N THR A 127 -11.11 2.25 -21.56
CA THR A 127 -11.98 1.80 -22.65
C THR A 127 -11.28 1.83 -24.02
N GLY A 128 -10.20 2.60 -24.16
CA GLY A 128 -9.55 2.86 -25.45
C GLY A 128 -10.32 3.84 -26.34
N GLU A 129 -11.48 4.31 -25.90
CA GLU A 129 -12.32 5.24 -26.61
C GLU A 129 -11.92 6.70 -26.35
N ARG A 130 -12.42 7.61 -27.20
CA ARG A 130 -12.30 9.04 -26.98
C ARG A 130 -13.31 9.49 -25.92
N VAL A 131 -12.83 9.97 -24.80
CA VAL A 131 -13.63 10.24 -23.61
C VAL A 131 -13.41 11.64 -23.05
N SER A 132 -14.42 12.14 -22.35
CA SER A 132 -14.34 13.36 -21.54
C SER A 132 -14.82 13.07 -20.12
N HIS A 133 -14.27 13.79 -19.16
CA HIS A 133 -14.67 13.77 -17.76
C HIS A 133 -14.56 15.18 -17.18
N GLU A 134 -15.64 15.67 -16.62
CA GLU A 134 -15.67 16.93 -15.87
C GLU A 134 -15.71 16.58 -14.38
N GLY A 135 -14.54 16.65 -13.73
CA GLY A 135 -14.39 16.42 -12.29
C GLY A 135 -14.21 17.73 -11.53
N LEU A 136 -14.31 17.67 -10.20
CA LEU A 136 -14.10 18.84 -9.33
C LEU A 136 -12.63 19.15 -9.09
N ILE A 137 -11.75 18.17 -9.20
CA ILE A 137 -10.29 18.29 -8.97
C ILE A 137 -9.53 18.09 -10.27
N ALA A 138 -9.95 17.15 -11.12
CA ALA A 138 -9.31 16.89 -12.39
C ALA A 138 -10.35 16.67 -13.50
N SER A 139 -10.06 17.14 -14.71
CA SER A 139 -10.90 16.98 -15.87
C SER A 139 -10.09 16.59 -17.09
N ILE A 140 -10.72 15.89 -18.04
CA ILE A 140 -10.17 15.60 -19.36
C ILE A 140 -11.20 15.92 -20.42
N GLU A 141 -10.76 16.38 -21.59
CA GLU A 141 -11.63 16.66 -22.72
C GLU A 141 -11.09 15.96 -23.97
N SER A 142 -11.96 15.16 -24.60
CA SER A 142 -11.64 14.47 -25.86
C SER A 142 -10.32 13.69 -25.84
N ALA A 143 -9.98 13.10 -24.66
CA ALA A 143 -8.74 12.34 -24.44
C ALA A 143 -8.93 10.87 -24.88
N GLN A 144 -7.85 10.26 -25.34
CA GLN A 144 -7.85 8.85 -25.76
C GLN A 144 -6.48 8.24 -25.50
N ILE A 145 -6.47 6.95 -25.06
CA ILE A 145 -5.31 6.07 -25.00
C ILE A 145 -5.70 4.80 -25.73
N ASP A 146 -5.12 4.52 -26.89
CA ASP A 146 -5.52 3.43 -27.80
C ASP A 146 -4.69 2.14 -27.65
N TYR A 147 -3.62 2.16 -26.83
CA TYR A 147 -2.75 1.02 -26.51
C TYR A 147 -3.05 0.39 -25.16
N THR A 148 -4.28 0.53 -24.64
CA THR A 148 -4.65 0.05 -23.31
C THR A 148 -5.32 -1.32 -23.33
N ARG A 149 -5.24 -2.03 -22.19
CA ARG A 149 -5.99 -3.22 -21.85
C ARG A 149 -7.10 -2.86 -20.84
N GLN A 150 -8.34 -3.29 -21.06
CA GLN A 150 -9.49 -2.86 -20.27
C GLN A 150 -9.53 -3.40 -18.84
N ASP A 151 -8.83 -4.50 -18.56
CA ASP A 151 -8.87 -5.24 -17.31
C ASP A 151 -7.68 -4.94 -16.36
N ILE A 152 -7.01 -3.81 -16.53
CA ILE A 152 -6.04 -3.31 -15.56
C ILE A 152 -6.75 -3.02 -14.24
N GLU A 153 -6.36 -3.71 -13.17
CA GLU A 153 -6.97 -3.53 -11.85
C GLU A 153 -6.65 -2.14 -11.26
N ILE A 154 -7.65 -1.53 -10.62
CA ILE A 154 -7.49 -0.32 -9.83
C ILE A 154 -7.75 -0.66 -8.37
N TRP A 155 -6.75 -0.42 -7.53
CA TRP A 155 -6.78 -0.64 -6.10
C TRP A 155 -6.78 0.68 -5.35
N LEU A 156 -7.55 0.77 -4.27
CA LEU A 156 -7.57 1.94 -3.40
C LEU A 156 -7.01 1.59 -2.02
N ALA A 157 -6.12 2.42 -1.49
CA ALA A 157 -5.73 2.31 -0.09
C ALA A 157 -6.30 3.47 0.73
N GLY A 158 -6.84 3.15 1.90
CA GLY A 158 -7.43 4.13 2.79
C GLY A 158 -7.73 3.55 4.17
N ARG A 159 -8.00 4.45 5.14
CA ARG A 159 -8.26 4.05 6.54
C ARG A 159 -9.63 4.51 7.04
N GLY A 160 -10.10 5.65 6.55
CA GLY A 160 -11.38 6.20 7.02
C GLY A 160 -12.58 5.53 6.35
N PRO A 161 -13.72 5.40 7.03
CA PRO A 161 -14.88 4.66 6.54
C PRO A 161 -15.39 5.19 5.19
N LYS A 162 -15.34 6.50 4.95
CA LYS A 162 -15.75 7.10 3.67
C LYS A 162 -14.81 6.72 2.52
N MET A 163 -13.51 6.61 2.77
CA MET A 163 -12.54 6.21 1.76
C MET A 163 -12.65 4.70 1.46
N LEU A 164 -12.88 3.88 2.48
CA LEU A 164 -13.12 2.45 2.32
C LEU A 164 -14.39 2.18 1.53
N ALA A 165 -15.49 2.90 1.84
CA ALA A 165 -16.74 2.81 1.08
C ALA A 165 -16.55 3.24 -0.39
N LEU A 166 -15.79 4.32 -0.65
CA LEU A 166 -15.44 4.74 -2.01
C LEU A 166 -14.67 3.66 -2.77
N GLY A 167 -13.70 3.02 -2.11
CA GLY A 167 -12.96 1.90 -2.69
C GLY A 167 -13.88 0.72 -3.03
N GLY A 168 -14.77 0.37 -2.11
CA GLY A 168 -15.78 -0.65 -2.33
C GLY A 168 -16.73 -0.35 -3.48
N GLU A 169 -17.03 0.92 -3.75
CA GLU A 169 -17.90 1.37 -4.85
C GLU A 169 -17.19 1.33 -6.21
N LEU A 170 -15.95 1.82 -6.29
CA LEU A 170 -15.28 2.16 -7.57
C LEU A 170 -14.06 1.30 -7.92
N ALA A 171 -13.32 0.80 -6.92
CA ALA A 171 -12.08 0.07 -7.15
C ALA A 171 -12.30 -1.45 -7.31
N ASP A 172 -11.38 -2.17 -7.93
CA ASP A 172 -11.40 -3.63 -8.01
C ASP A 172 -11.01 -4.27 -6.70
N GLY A 173 -10.15 -3.57 -5.93
CA GLY A 173 -9.74 -3.99 -4.60
C GLY A 173 -9.43 -2.81 -3.68
N VAL A 174 -9.38 -3.08 -2.38
CA VAL A 174 -8.99 -2.13 -1.35
C VAL A 174 -7.87 -2.72 -0.51
N MET A 175 -6.81 -1.93 -0.31
CA MET A 175 -5.71 -2.26 0.59
C MET A 175 -6.00 -1.69 1.98
N LEU A 176 -5.95 -2.56 2.97
CA LEU A 176 -5.94 -2.26 4.40
C LEU A 176 -4.51 -2.42 4.90
N ASP A 177 -3.86 -1.32 5.27
CA ASP A 177 -2.46 -1.30 5.61
C ASP A 177 -2.25 -0.91 7.08
N PHE A 178 -1.70 -1.85 7.88
CA PHE A 178 -1.55 -1.72 9.34
C PHE A 178 -2.83 -1.26 10.05
N ASN A 179 -3.95 -1.85 9.70
CA ASN A 179 -5.20 -1.57 10.39
C ASN A 179 -5.24 -2.30 11.74
N TYR A 180 -5.98 -1.74 12.70
CA TYR A 180 -6.19 -2.34 14.00
C TYR A 180 -6.92 -3.69 13.85
N LYS A 181 -6.22 -4.80 14.11
CA LYS A 181 -6.70 -6.19 13.84
C LYS A 181 -8.06 -6.50 14.44
N PRO A 182 -8.36 -6.09 15.71
CA PRO A 182 -9.67 -6.39 16.30
C PRO A 182 -10.87 -5.81 15.53
N GLU A 183 -10.67 -4.74 14.73
CA GLU A 183 -11.72 -4.09 13.94
C GLU A 183 -11.68 -4.47 12.45
N LEU A 184 -10.84 -5.42 12.05
CA LEU A 184 -10.61 -5.73 10.63
C LEU A 184 -11.92 -6.13 9.91
N GLY A 185 -12.79 -6.89 10.58
CA GLY A 185 -14.10 -7.25 10.04
C GLY A 185 -15.01 -6.04 9.77
N GLU A 186 -14.95 -5.00 10.61
CA GLU A 186 -15.70 -3.76 10.42
C GLU A 186 -15.20 -2.98 9.19
N TYR A 187 -13.87 -2.88 9.03
CA TYR A 187 -13.29 -2.25 7.84
C TYR A 187 -13.70 -2.96 6.56
N ILE A 188 -13.69 -4.30 6.55
CA ILE A 188 -14.07 -5.10 5.38
C ILE A 188 -15.58 -5.00 5.09
N GLN A 189 -16.43 -4.93 6.09
CA GLN A 189 -17.87 -4.65 5.90
C GLN A 189 -18.10 -3.30 5.21
N ASN A 190 -17.35 -2.27 5.59
CA ASN A 190 -17.41 -0.96 4.93
C ASN A 190 -17.00 -1.02 3.46
N ILE A 191 -15.98 -1.83 3.12
CA ILE A 191 -15.53 -2.03 1.74
C ILE A 191 -16.60 -2.78 0.94
N ARG A 192 -17.16 -3.86 1.47
CA ARG A 192 -18.10 -4.77 0.77
C ARG A 192 -19.56 -4.34 0.86
N HIS A 193 -19.82 -3.10 1.29
CA HIS A 193 -21.17 -2.58 1.44
C HIS A 193 -22.00 -2.63 0.16
N SER A 194 -21.41 -2.33 -1.00
CA SER A 194 -22.12 -2.23 -2.28
C SER A 194 -21.88 -3.42 -3.21
N ARG A 195 -20.71 -4.07 -3.13
CA ARG A 195 -20.33 -5.23 -3.96
C ARG A 195 -19.22 -6.05 -3.31
N LYS A 196 -18.97 -7.25 -3.83
CA LYS A 196 -17.83 -8.08 -3.41
C LYS A 196 -16.53 -7.53 -4.02
N THR A 197 -15.93 -6.53 -3.36
CA THR A 197 -14.65 -5.95 -3.73
C THR A 197 -13.51 -6.76 -3.10
N LYS A 198 -12.41 -6.96 -3.84
CA LYS A 198 -11.21 -7.64 -3.33
C LYS A 198 -10.61 -6.88 -2.16
N VAL A 199 -10.01 -7.61 -1.23
CA VAL A 199 -9.33 -7.05 -0.05
C VAL A 199 -7.89 -7.53 -0.02
N CYS A 200 -6.97 -6.56 0.04
CA CYS A 200 -5.57 -6.78 0.37
C CYS A 200 -5.35 -6.38 1.83
N TYR A 201 -4.83 -7.27 2.65
CA TYR A 201 -4.42 -6.96 4.01
C TYR A 201 -2.90 -6.88 4.09
N SER A 202 -2.41 -5.71 4.48
CA SER A 202 -0.98 -5.40 4.61
C SER A 202 -0.62 -5.26 6.07
N THR A 203 0.34 -6.06 6.53
CA THR A 203 0.94 -5.92 7.86
C THR A 203 2.29 -6.64 7.94
N ALA A 204 3.12 -6.24 8.92
CA ALA A 204 4.39 -6.91 9.19
C ALA A 204 4.18 -8.25 9.90
N ILE A 205 5.08 -9.19 9.62
CA ILE A 205 5.23 -10.43 10.37
C ILE A 205 6.55 -10.32 11.16
N VAL A 206 6.45 -10.49 12.46
CA VAL A 206 7.55 -10.36 13.43
C VAL A 206 7.76 -11.69 14.12
N THR A 207 8.90 -12.32 13.90
CA THR A 207 9.22 -13.62 14.52
C THR A 207 10.33 -13.54 15.57
N ASP A 208 11.01 -12.40 15.67
CA ASP A 208 12.03 -12.11 16.69
C ASP A 208 12.08 -10.61 17.03
N GLU A 209 12.91 -10.25 18.01
CA GLU A 209 13.10 -8.86 18.42
C GLU A 209 13.71 -7.98 17.33
N GLN A 210 14.55 -8.55 16.45
CA GLN A 210 15.18 -7.80 15.37
C GLN A 210 14.15 -7.35 14.33
N ASP A 211 13.20 -8.22 13.99
CA ASP A 211 12.08 -7.87 13.10
C ASP A 211 11.28 -6.70 13.70
N LEU A 212 11.02 -6.73 15.02
CA LEU A 212 10.25 -5.68 15.70
C LEU A 212 10.95 -4.31 15.67
N GLU A 213 12.27 -4.29 15.81
CA GLU A 213 13.07 -3.05 15.72
C GLU A 213 12.93 -2.37 14.36
N PHE A 214 12.83 -3.13 13.25
CA PHE A 214 12.60 -2.56 11.92
C PHE A 214 11.15 -2.05 11.74
N VAL A 215 10.19 -2.68 12.38
CA VAL A 215 8.77 -2.29 12.28
C VAL A 215 8.46 -1.05 13.11
N ARG A 216 9.06 -0.92 14.29
CA ARG A 216 8.75 0.12 15.28
C ARG A 216 8.78 1.56 14.73
N PRO A 217 9.80 2.00 13.95
CA PRO A 217 9.83 3.34 13.38
C PRO A 217 8.62 3.65 12.50
N HIS A 218 8.19 2.69 11.70
CA HIS A 218 7.05 2.83 10.78
C HIS A 218 5.69 2.84 11.50
N MET A 219 5.64 2.39 12.75
CA MET A 219 4.42 2.45 13.57
C MET A 219 4.17 3.82 14.20
N THR A 220 5.15 4.72 14.24
CA THR A 220 5.03 6.05 14.86
C THR A 220 3.86 6.86 14.30
N TYR A 221 3.78 7.01 12.98
CA TYR A 221 2.66 7.70 12.32
C TYR A 221 1.33 6.95 12.51
N ARG A 222 1.37 5.61 12.56
CA ARG A 222 0.16 4.81 12.80
C ARG A 222 -0.46 5.11 14.14
N LEU A 223 0.34 5.19 15.19
CA LEU A 223 -0.10 5.49 16.55
C LEU A 223 -0.55 6.95 16.67
N VAL A 224 0.20 7.90 16.09
CA VAL A 224 -0.16 9.31 16.10
C VAL A 224 -1.50 9.57 15.39
N ASP A 225 -1.73 8.93 14.25
CA ASP A 225 -2.91 9.12 13.41
C ASP A 225 -4.06 8.14 13.73
N ALA A 226 -3.89 7.23 14.68
CA ALA A 226 -4.93 6.29 15.06
C ALA A 226 -6.19 7.02 15.57
N PRO A 227 -7.39 6.51 15.30
CA PRO A 227 -8.62 7.07 15.84
C PRO A 227 -8.63 7.08 17.38
N PRO A 228 -9.30 8.04 18.04
CA PRO A 228 -9.35 8.11 19.50
C PRO A 228 -9.75 6.78 20.19
N ARG A 229 -10.75 6.10 19.64
CA ARG A 229 -11.20 4.78 20.15
C ARG A 229 -10.09 3.73 20.13
N VAL A 230 -9.27 3.71 19.09
CA VAL A 230 -8.14 2.76 18.97
C VAL A 230 -7.05 3.11 19.96
N LYS A 231 -6.72 4.40 20.11
CA LYS A 231 -5.76 4.88 21.12
C LYS A 231 -6.17 4.48 22.54
N GLU A 232 -7.45 4.64 22.87
CA GLU A 232 -8.00 4.21 24.14
C GLU A 232 -7.89 2.69 24.32
N SER A 233 -8.21 1.91 23.27
CA SER A 233 -8.16 0.44 23.32
C SER A 233 -6.76 -0.12 23.50
N ILE A 234 -5.73 0.54 22.98
CA ILE A 234 -4.32 0.14 23.13
C ILE A 234 -3.65 0.76 24.36
N GLY A 235 -4.37 1.62 25.10
CA GLY A 235 -3.91 2.25 26.33
C GLY A 235 -2.85 3.33 26.16
N ILE A 236 -2.73 3.94 24.97
CA ILE A 236 -1.82 5.06 24.73
C ILE A 236 -2.48 6.37 25.13
N THR A 237 -1.81 7.15 25.98
CA THR A 237 -2.32 8.44 26.47
C THR A 237 -2.08 9.59 25.48
N PRO A 238 -2.84 10.69 25.57
CA PRO A 238 -2.59 11.89 24.76
C PRO A 238 -1.15 12.43 24.90
N GLU A 239 -0.59 12.39 26.11
CA GLU A 239 0.77 12.86 26.39
C GLU A 239 1.84 12.00 25.71
N GLU A 240 1.62 10.69 25.61
CA GLU A 240 2.50 9.76 24.89
C GLU A 240 2.41 9.99 23.38
N VAL A 241 1.19 10.16 22.83
CA VAL A 241 0.99 10.53 21.43
C VAL A 241 1.67 11.84 21.08
N ASP A 242 1.58 12.86 21.94
CA ASP A 242 2.23 14.16 21.71
C ASP A 242 3.75 14.06 21.80
N ARG A 243 4.28 13.18 22.65
CA ARG A 243 5.72 12.88 22.73
C ARG A 243 6.23 12.25 21.44
N ILE A 244 5.55 11.22 20.93
CA ILE A 244 5.87 10.57 19.65
C ILE A 244 5.80 11.62 18.51
N ARG A 245 4.71 12.39 18.44
CA ARG A 245 4.51 13.44 17.43
C ARG A 245 5.62 14.49 17.44
N SER A 246 6.03 14.94 18.62
CA SER A 246 7.11 15.91 18.75
C SER A 246 8.45 15.37 18.30
N ALA A 247 8.73 14.08 18.60
CA ALA A 247 9.97 13.42 18.22
C ALA A 247 10.06 13.14 16.71
N LEU A 248 8.93 13.05 15.98
CA LEU A 248 8.91 12.87 14.52
C LEU A 248 9.62 13.98 13.75
N SER A 249 9.68 15.20 14.31
CA SER A 249 10.47 16.31 13.72
C SER A 249 11.98 16.02 13.66
N SER A 250 12.46 15.06 14.46
CA SER A 250 13.85 14.60 14.50
C SER A 250 14.07 13.26 13.78
N GLY A 251 13.05 12.76 13.07
CA GLY A 251 13.08 11.51 12.31
C GLY A 251 12.37 10.33 12.99
N LEU A 252 12.10 9.30 12.19
CA LEU A 252 11.37 8.10 12.61
C LEU A 252 12.08 7.37 13.77
N GLU A 253 13.39 7.22 13.71
CA GLU A 253 14.19 6.56 14.74
C GLU A 253 14.11 7.28 16.11
N SER A 254 14.06 8.62 16.09
CA SER A 254 13.88 9.40 17.31
C SER A 254 12.50 9.17 17.93
N ALA A 255 11.47 9.12 17.10
CA ALA A 255 10.10 8.88 17.54
C ALA A 255 9.89 7.44 18.01
N ALA A 256 10.52 6.46 17.37
CA ALA A 256 10.43 5.03 17.69
C ALA A 256 10.83 4.72 19.13
N ARG A 257 11.77 5.48 19.71
CA ARG A 257 12.22 5.34 21.12
C ARG A 257 11.12 5.59 22.15
N HIS A 258 10.01 6.20 21.73
CA HIS A 258 8.85 6.49 22.57
C HIS A 258 7.68 5.54 22.31
N VAL A 259 7.87 4.52 21.47
CA VAL A 259 6.84 3.54 21.12
C VAL A 259 7.03 2.28 21.93
N GLU A 260 5.99 1.86 22.65
CA GLU A 260 5.98 0.62 23.40
C GLU A 260 5.43 -0.54 22.57
N ASP A 261 5.95 -1.74 22.75
CA ASP A 261 5.58 -2.95 21.99
C ASP A 261 4.10 -3.29 22.12
N GLN A 262 3.53 -3.08 23.31
CA GLN A 262 2.12 -3.34 23.55
C GLN A 262 1.18 -2.50 22.68
N TRP A 263 1.61 -1.31 22.24
CA TRP A 263 0.82 -0.46 21.35
C TRP A 263 0.89 -0.91 19.89
N ILE A 264 1.98 -1.61 19.52
CA ILE A 264 2.21 -2.12 18.15
C ILE A 264 1.51 -3.46 17.94
N ALA A 265 1.55 -4.34 18.93
CA ALA A 265 1.08 -5.72 18.84
C ALA A 265 -0.31 -5.90 18.19
N PRO A 266 -1.30 -5.03 18.43
CA PRO A 266 -2.62 -5.15 17.78
C PRO A 266 -2.63 -4.81 16.28
N PHE A 267 -1.51 -4.34 15.70
CA PHE A 267 -1.42 -3.94 14.30
C PHE A 267 -0.55 -4.88 13.47
N ILE A 268 0.21 -5.78 14.09
CA ILE A 268 1.16 -6.68 13.44
C ILE A 268 0.83 -8.13 13.74
N ILE A 269 1.42 -9.04 12.97
CA ILE A 269 1.42 -10.48 13.26
C ILE A 269 2.73 -10.79 13.98
N GLN A 270 2.69 -11.43 15.15
CA GLN A 270 3.91 -11.71 15.91
C GLN A 270 3.86 -13.05 16.64
N GLY A 271 4.98 -13.75 16.69
CA GLY A 271 5.15 -15.03 17.38
C GLY A 271 6.10 -15.95 16.64
N THR A 272 6.08 -17.24 16.99
CA THR A 272 6.79 -18.27 16.22
C THR A 272 6.23 -18.36 14.80
N ALA A 273 7.00 -18.92 13.87
CA ALA A 273 6.56 -19.14 12.48
C ALA A 273 5.22 -19.89 12.39
N SER A 274 4.98 -20.85 13.29
CA SER A 274 3.73 -21.62 13.35
C SER A 274 2.56 -20.76 13.83
N GLU A 275 2.76 -19.97 14.87
CA GLU A 275 1.74 -19.05 15.41
C GLU A 275 1.38 -17.97 14.39
N CYS A 276 2.37 -17.37 13.74
CA CYS A 276 2.14 -16.39 12.67
C CYS A 276 1.34 -16.98 11.51
N ARG A 277 1.67 -18.20 11.07
CA ARG A 277 0.94 -18.91 10.00
C ARG A 277 -0.51 -19.16 10.38
N GLU A 278 -0.77 -19.58 11.62
CA GLU A 278 -2.12 -19.86 12.13
C GLU A 278 -2.95 -18.56 12.23
N GLU A 279 -2.40 -17.51 12.82
CA GLU A 279 -3.06 -16.20 12.94
C GLU A 279 -3.43 -15.63 11.56
N ILE A 280 -2.49 -15.68 10.58
CA ILE A 280 -2.74 -15.19 9.23
C ILE A 280 -3.85 -15.99 8.55
N ARG A 281 -3.83 -17.33 8.68
CA ARG A 281 -4.87 -18.20 8.13
C ARG A 281 -6.23 -17.86 8.73
N GLU A 282 -6.33 -17.75 10.05
CA GLU A 282 -7.58 -17.39 10.72
C GLU A 282 -8.11 -16.02 10.27
N ILE A 283 -7.25 -15.01 10.21
CA ILE A 283 -7.62 -13.67 9.75
C ILE A 283 -8.11 -13.71 8.31
N CYS A 284 -7.37 -14.36 7.42
CA CYS A 284 -7.66 -14.36 6.00
C CYS A 284 -8.91 -15.18 5.67
N ASP A 285 -9.08 -16.35 6.28
CA ASP A 285 -10.26 -17.20 6.06
C ASP A 285 -11.52 -16.55 6.62
N LYS A 286 -11.47 -16.04 7.85
CA LYS A 286 -12.60 -15.36 8.50
C LYS A 286 -13.09 -14.16 7.73
N ASN A 287 -12.18 -13.41 7.11
CA ASN A 287 -12.47 -12.13 6.46
C ASN A 287 -12.47 -12.24 4.93
N GLU A 288 -12.29 -13.43 4.37
CA GLU A 288 -12.18 -13.66 2.92
C GLU A 288 -11.17 -12.70 2.26
N VAL A 289 -9.95 -12.61 2.82
CA VAL A 289 -8.87 -11.76 2.29
C VAL A 289 -8.36 -12.38 0.99
N ASP A 290 -8.29 -11.58 -0.07
CA ASP A 290 -7.86 -12.03 -1.40
C ASP A 290 -6.34 -11.98 -1.57
N GLU A 291 -5.67 -11.04 -0.87
CA GLU A 291 -4.23 -10.79 -0.96
C GLU A 291 -3.65 -10.46 0.41
N PHE A 292 -2.51 -11.08 0.76
CA PHE A 292 -1.74 -10.74 1.94
C PHE A 292 -0.43 -10.07 1.51
N LEU A 293 -0.17 -8.87 2.00
CA LEU A 293 0.91 -8.00 1.59
C LEU A 293 1.94 -7.80 2.70
N ILE A 294 3.20 -8.06 2.40
CA ILE A 294 4.33 -7.86 3.30
C ILE A 294 4.99 -6.53 3.00
N PRO A 295 4.98 -5.56 3.92
CA PRO A 295 5.77 -4.35 3.78
C PRO A 295 7.26 -4.65 3.98
N MET A 296 8.08 -4.24 3.02
CA MET A 296 9.54 -4.33 3.11
C MET A 296 10.07 -2.99 3.64
N PHE A 297 10.52 -3.00 4.87
CA PHE A 297 11.18 -1.86 5.48
C PHE A 297 12.68 -1.83 5.15
N ASP A 298 13.36 -0.73 5.49
CA ASP A 298 14.82 -0.66 5.43
C ASP A 298 15.42 -1.62 6.47
N MET A 299 15.90 -2.76 5.99
CA MET A 299 16.46 -3.82 6.81
C MET A 299 17.79 -4.32 6.21
N PRO A 300 18.74 -4.79 7.03
CA PRO A 300 20.07 -5.17 6.57
C PRO A 300 20.08 -6.31 5.55
N ASP A 301 19.16 -7.25 5.66
CA ASP A 301 19.07 -8.42 4.77
C ASP A 301 17.61 -8.69 4.34
N PRO A 302 17.12 -7.90 3.35
CA PRO A 302 15.75 -8.04 2.89
C PRO A 302 15.47 -9.40 2.22
N LYS A 303 16.48 -10.05 1.64
CA LYS A 303 16.30 -11.37 1.00
C LYS A 303 16.11 -12.46 2.06
N LYS A 304 16.89 -12.43 3.12
CA LYS A 304 16.73 -13.36 4.26
C LYS A 304 15.34 -13.22 4.88
N TYR A 305 14.86 -11.98 5.06
CA TYR A 305 13.50 -11.75 5.55
C TYR A 305 12.44 -12.33 4.60
N LEU A 306 12.59 -12.14 3.28
CA LEU A 306 11.69 -12.73 2.28
C LEU A 306 11.70 -14.26 2.32
N ASP A 307 12.86 -14.90 2.47
CA ASP A 307 12.98 -16.37 2.62
C ASP A 307 12.22 -16.85 3.87
N GLN A 308 12.42 -16.18 4.99
CA GLN A 308 11.73 -16.46 6.25
C GLN A 308 10.22 -16.37 6.11
N ILE A 309 9.72 -15.26 5.54
CA ILE A 309 8.29 -15.06 5.33
C ILE A 309 7.71 -16.04 4.31
N ALA A 310 8.46 -16.36 3.24
CA ALA A 310 8.06 -17.36 2.27
C ALA A 310 7.83 -18.73 2.95
N SER A 311 8.71 -19.12 3.87
CA SER A 311 8.56 -20.37 4.63
C SER A 311 7.29 -20.40 5.52
N ILE A 312 6.75 -19.24 5.88
CA ILE A 312 5.52 -19.10 6.67
C ILE A 312 4.29 -19.16 5.76
N LEU A 313 4.31 -18.46 4.63
CA LEU A 313 3.12 -18.15 3.82
C LEU A 313 2.96 -18.99 2.56
N LEU A 314 4.07 -19.41 1.95
CA LEU A 314 4.04 -20.12 0.68
C LEU A 314 4.13 -21.65 0.95
N PRO A 315 3.41 -22.46 0.19
CA PRO A 315 3.54 -23.91 0.29
C PRO A 315 4.93 -24.36 -0.21
N ASP A 316 5.43 -25.45 0.38
CA ASP A 316 6.65 -26.14 -0.07
C ASP A 316 6.54 -26.64 -1.51
#